data_224a33d358155336917bcd8ab1104ba3
#
_entry.id   224a33d358155336917bcd8ab1104ba3
#
_cell.length_a   1.000
_cell.length_b   1.000
_cell.length_c   1.000
_cell.angle_alpha   90.00
_cell.angle_beta   90.00
_cell.angle_gamma   90.00
#
_symmetry.space_group_name_H-M   'P 1'
#
loop_
_entity.id
_entity.type
_entity.pdbx_description
1 polymer ?
#
loop_
_entity_poly.entity_id
_entity_poly.type
_entity_poly.pdbx_seq_one_letter_code
_entity_poly.pdbx_strand_id
1 'polypeptide(L)'
;NVAPIVHRIAGVALMVGFAAHMVLIFLNVRKSVAEEGKRDLKTYIKQVISLPMIPGVQDAKDLVDLIKYVCFLSPQRPHYDRFSWKEKLEYLGLFWGIPLLGVTGILLWAVNLSSHVLPGWVLNIAYMAHIYESILAAAHIGLVHIPCVIGMSGWPSFSSMLNGRITPQVQAQEHGRETDGWISEEEAH
;
A
#
# COMPACT_ATOMS: atom_id res chain seq x y z
N ASN A 1 31.89 10.78 0.17
CA ASN A 1 30.57 10.78 0.80
C ASN A 1 29.79 9.55 0.33
N VAL A 2 29.55 8.58 1.23
CA VAL A 2 28.86 7.32 0.91
C VAL A 2 27.33 7.50 0.88
N ALA A 3 26.79 8.39 1.73
CA ALA A 3 25.35 8.57 1.90
C ALA A 3 24.58 8.90 0.62
N PRO A 4 25.02 9.85 -0.24
CA PRO A 4 24.33 10.11 -1.50
C PRO A 4 24.32 8.91 -2.47
N ILE A 5 25.38 8.09 -2.44
CA ILE A 5 25.47 6.90 -3.30
C ILE A 5 24.47 5.85 -2.84
N VAL A 6 24.44 5.56 -1.53
CA VAL A 6 23.48 4.61 -0.95
C VAL A 6 22.03 5.06 -1.20
N HIS A 7 21.75 6.37 -1.00
CA HIS A 7 20.42 6.92 -1.27
C HIS A 7 20.00 6.71 -2.73
N ARG A 8 20.87 7.01 -3.69
CA ARG A 8 20.58 6.82 -5.13
C ARG A 8 20.35 5.36 -5.50
N ILE A 9 21.20 4.45 -4.99
CA ILE A 9 21.07 3.01 -5.23
C ILE A 9 19.72 2.50 -4.66
N ALA A 10 19.40 2.87 -3.42
CA ALA A 10 18.15 2.49 -2.79
C ALA A 10 16.94 3.07 -3.54
N GLY A 11 17.01 4.33 -3.96
CA GLY A 11 15.96 4.96 -4.75
C GLY A 11 15.73 4.27 -6.11
N VAL A 12 16.80 3.94 -6.83
CA VAL A 12 16.70 3.19 -8.10
C VAL A 12 16.11 1.80 -7.86
N ALA A 13 16.59 1.08 -6.84
CA ALA A 13 16.05 -0.25 -6.51
C ALA A 13 14.56 -0.20 -6.18
N LEU A 14 14.12 0.80 -5.40
CA LEU A 14 12.71 1.02 -5.07
C LEU A 14 11.87 1.30 -6.32
N MET A 15 12.33 2.17 -7.21
CA MET A 15 11.63 2.50 -8.45
C MET A 15 11.52 1.28 -9.39
N VAL A 16 12.59 0.49 -9.52
CA VAL A 16 12.58 -0.75 -10.32
C VAL A 16 11.60 -1.76 -9.73
N GLY A 17 11.61 -1.94 -8.42
CA GLY A 17 10.66 -2.82 -7.73
C GLY A 17 9.21 -2.38 -7.94
N PHE A 18 8.95 -1.07 -7.81
CA PHE A 18 7.62 -0.51 -8.08
C PHE A 18 7.19 -0.68 -9.54
N ALA A 19 8.08 -0.42 -10.49
CA ALA A 19 7.78 -0.62 -11.91
C ALA A 19 7.48 -2.09 -12.23
N ALA A 20 8.25 -3.03 -11.67
CA ALA A 20 7.98 -4.46 -11.80
C ALA A 20 6.62 -4.84 -11.19
N HIS A 21 6.29 -4.30 -10.02
CA HIS A 21 4.98 -4.49 -9.41
C HIS A 21 3.82 -3.98 -10.30
N MET A 22 3.98 -2.79 -10.89
CA MET A 22 2.99 -2.24 -11.83
C MET A 22 2.79 -3.12 -13.06
N VAL A 23 3.89 -3.67 -13.60
CA VAL A 23 3.82 -4.63 -14.72
C VAL A 23 3.06 -5.88 -14.31
N LEU A 24 3.30 -6.44 -13.14
CA LEU A 24 2.58 -7.62 -12.64
C LEU A 24 1.08 -7.34 -12.46
N ILE A 25 0.70 -6.19 -11.89
CA ILE A 25 -0.71 -5.77 -11.79
C ILE A 25 -1.33 -5.70 -13.18
N PHE A 26 -0.67 -5.03 -14.11
CA PHE A 26 -1.17 -4.89 -15.49
C PHE A 26 -1.37 -6.24 -16.17
N LEU A 27 -0.41 -7.16 -16.04
CA LEU A 27 -0.49 -8.51 -16.61
C LEU A 27 -1.64 -9.32 -15.98
N ASN A 28 -1.83 -9.22 -14.67
CA ASN A 28 -2.93 -9.89 -13.98
C ASN A 28 -4.29 -9.34 -14.41
N VAL A 29 -4.46 -8.02 -14.45
CA VAL A 29 -5.69 -7.39 -14.94
C VAL A 29 -5.97 -7.78 -16.38
N ARG A 30 -4.94 -7.76 -17.26
CA ARG A 30 -5.08 -8.18 -18.66
C ARG A 30 -5.50 -9.64 -18.79
N LYS A 31 -4.96 -10.53 -17.95
CA LYS A 31 -5.36 -11.93 -17.91
C LYS A 31 -6.83 -12.08 -17.50
N SER A 32 -7.27 -11.45 -16.41
CA SER A 32 -8.66 -11.49 -15.95
C SER A 32 -9.64 -10.93 -16.98
N VAL A 33 -9.27 -9.85 -17.68
CA VAL A 33 -10.08 -9.29 -18.78
C VAL A 33 -10.18 -10.29 -19.96
N ALA A 34 -9.10 -11.01 -20.27
CA ALA A 34 -9.10 -12.01 -21.31
C ALA A 34 -9.99 -13.22 -20.98
N GLU A 35 -10.01 -13.63 -19.70
CA GLU A 35 -10.87 -14.70 -19.19
C GLU A 35 -12.36 -14.30 -19.22
N GLU A 36 -12.70 -13.02 -18.97
CA GLU A 36 -14.08 -12.51 -19.08
C GLU A 36 -14.56 -12.41 -20.56
N GLY A 37 -13.63 -12.48 -21.52
CA GLY A 37 -13.94 -12.52 -22.97
C GLY A 37 -14.33 -11.16 -23.57
N LYS A 38 -14.39 -10.08 -22.81
CA LYS A 38 -14.72 -8.72 -23.23
C LYS A 38 -13.55 -7.78 -22.99
N ARG A 39 -12.97 -7.24 -24.07
CA ARG A 39 -11.80 -6.34 -24.00
C ARG A 39 -12.20 -4.88 -24.19
N ASP A 40 -13.20 -4.43 -23.46
CA ASP A 40 -13.65 -3.04 -23.44
C ASP A 40 -13.11 -2.29 -22.20
N LEU A 41 -13.08 -0.97 -22.28
CA LEU A 41 -12.60 -0.11 -21.18
C LEU A 41 -13.36 -0.35 -19.87
N LYS A 42 -14.66 -0.60 -19.97
CA LYS A 42 -15.53 -0.86 -18.81
C LYS A 42 -15.08 -2.13 -18.05
N THR A 43 -14.75 -3.18 -18.78
CA THR A 43 -14.23 -4.44 -18.19
C THR A 43 -12.86 -4.20 -17.52
N TYR A 44 -11.95 -3.45 -18.18
CA TYR A 44 -10.68 -3.09 -17.54
C TYR A 44 -10.87 -2.31 -16.24
N ILE A 45 -11.72 -1.28 -16.24
CA ILE A 45 -12.02 -0.49 -15.03
C ILE A 45 -12.63 -1.39 -13.94
N LYS A 46 -13.58 -2.26 -14.29
CA LYS A 46 -14.20 -3.22 -13.36
C LYS A 46 -13.13 -4.12 -12.72
N GLN A 47 -12.22 -4.69 -13.53
CA GLN A 47 -11.15 -5.57 -13.03
C GLN A 47 -10.15 -4.81 -12.13
N VAL A 48 -9.83 -3.57 -12.46
CA VAL A 48 -8.96 -2.73 -11.58
C VAL A 48 -9.66 -2.44 -10.25
N ILE A 49 -10.93 -2.05 -10.27
CA ILE A 49 -11.68 -1.73 -9.04
C ILE A 49 -11.90 -2.98 -8.17
N SER A 50 -11.94 -4.18 -8.79
CA SER A 50 -12.09 -5.45 -8.06
C SER A 50 -10.79 -5.97 -7.44
N LEU A 51 -9.65 -5.29 -7.64
CA LEU A 51 -8.40 -5.69 -6.99
C LEU A 51 -8.54 -5.60 -5.46
N PRO A 52 -8.02 -6.60 -4.72
CA PRO A 52 -8.26 -6.70 -3.28
C PRO A 52 -7.67 -5.56 -2.45
N MET A 53 -6.67 -4.85 -3.00
CA MET A 53 -6.02 -3.70 -2.34
C MET A 53 -6.65 -2.35 -2.70
N ILE A 54 -7.70 -2.32 -3.53
CA ILE A 54 -8.44 -1.08 -3.81
C ILE A 54 -9.44 -0.82 -2.67
N PRO A 55 -9.43 0.38 -2.05
CA PRO A 55 -10.38 0.73 -1.02
C PRO A 55 -11.82 0.71 -1.54
N GLY A 56 -12.71 0.14 -0.76
CA GLY A 56 -14.14 0.03 -1.08
C GLY A 56 -15.04 0.65 0.00
N VAL A 57 -16.34 0.57 -0.21
CA VAL A 57 -17.35 1.09 0.74
C VAL A 57 -17.24 0.41 2.11
N GLN A 58 -16.84 -0.87 2.14
CA GLN A 58 -16.67 -1.60 3.40
C GLN A 58 -15.54 -1.03 4.24
N ASP A 59 -14.44 -0.60 3.62
CA ASP A 59 -13.30 0.02 4.34
C ASP A 59 -13.71 1.32 5.04
N ALA A 60 -14.60 2.11 4.43
CA ALA A 60 -15.15 3.30 5.07
C ALA A 60 -16.03 2.96 6.29
N LYS A 61 -16.82 1.90 6.22
CA LYS A 61 -17.60 1.40 7.37
C LYS A 61 -16.69 0.91 8.49
N ASP A 62 -15.68 0.12 8.15
CA ASP A 62 -14.70 -0.42 9.08
C ASP A 62 -13.93 0.71 9.81
N LEU A 63 -13.61 1.80 9.12
CA LEU A 63 -13.04 3.00 9.73
C LEU A 63 -14.01 3.66 10.73
N VAL A 64 -15.29 3.82 10.35
CA VAL A 64 -16.30 4.38 11.24
C VAL A 64 -16.49 3.50 12.47
N ASP A 65 -16.52 2.19 12.31
CA ASP A 65 -16.66 1.25 13.43
C ASP A 65 -15.43 1.23 14.34
N LEU A 66 -14.22 1.41 13.78
CA LEU A 66 -13.03 1.63 14.59
C LEU A 66 -13.13 2.93 15.40
N ILE A 67 -13.58 4.03 14.79
CA ILE A 67 -13.78 5.30 15.50
C ILE A 67 -14.77 5.14 16.64
N LYS A 68 -15.92 4.48 16.42
CA LYS A 68 -16.89 4.19 17.47
C LYS A 68 -16.28 3.37 18.62
N TYR A 69 -15.48 2.34 18.29
CA TYR A 69 -14.80 1.53 19.29
C TYR A 69 -13.79 2.34 20.11
N VAL A 70 -12.94 3.12 19.47
CA VAL A 70 -11.93 3.97 20.13
C VAL A 70 -12.58 5.07 20.99
N CYS A 71 -13.75 5.59 20.54
CA CYS A 71 -14.54 6.56 21.31
C CYS A 71 -15.44 5.91 22.39
N PHE A 72 -15.26 4.62 22.67
CA PHE A 72 -16.07 3.87 23.64
C PHE A 72 -17.60 3.85 23.33
N LEU A 73 -17.98 4.10 22.09
CA LEU A 73 -19.36 4.05 21.63
C LEU A 73 -19.80 2.63 21.20
N SER A 74 -18.86 1.72 21.03
CA SER A 74 -19.11 0.30 20.75
C SER A 74 -18.21 -0.57 21.62
N PRO A 75 -18.73 -1.62 22.27
CA PRO A 75 -17.92 -2.53 23.09
C PRO A 75 -17.13 -3.55 22.24
N GLN A 76 -17.49 -3.71 20.97
CA GLN A 76 -16.90 -4.73 20.08
C GLN A 76 -15.84 -4.10 19.20
N ARG A 77 -14.65 -4.74 19.13
CA ARG A 77 -13.61 -4.40 18.16
C ARG A 77 -14.12 -4.77 16.76
N PRO A 78 -13.95 -3.91 15.75
CA PRO A 78 -14.34 -4.25 14.38
C PRO A 78 -13.49 -5.41 13.84
N HIS A 79 -14.15 -6.32 13.12
CA HIS A 79 -13.51 -7.43 12.43
C HIS A 79 -13.22 -7.01 11.00
N TYR A 80 -12.00 -7.28 10.54
CA TYR A 80 -11.55 -6.92 9.20
C TYR A 80 -11.59 -8.13 8.27
N ASP A 81 -11.60 -7.84 6.98
CA ASP A 81 -11.38 -8.78 5.91
C ASP A 81 -9.87 -9.06 5.75
N ARG A 82 -9.49 -9.92 4.79
CA ARG A 82 -8.10 -10.29 4.49
C ARG A 82 -7.15 -9.09 4.42
N PHE A 83 -7.58 -8.00 3.80
CA PHE A 83 -6.88 -6.72 3.80
C PHE A 83 -7.73 -5.67 4.49
N SER A 84 -7.25 -5.17 5.61
CA SER A 84 -7.91 -4.09 6.34
C SER A 84 -7.79 -2.76 5.61
N TRP A 85 -8.68 -1.82 5.91
CA TRP A 85 -8.61 -0.47 5.35
C TRP A 85 -7.27 0.22 5.59
N LYS A 86 -6.55 -0.10 6.68
CA LYS A 86 -5.23 0.44 7.00
C LYS A 86 -4.18 -0.01 5.98
N GLU A 87 -4.12 -1.31 5.72
CA GLU A 87 -3.20 -1.89 4.74
C GLU A 87 -3.46 -1.38 3.33
N LYS A 88 -4.74 -1.20 2.97
CA LYS A 88 -5.13 -0.61 1.68
C LYS A 88 -4.72 0.86 1.58
N LEU A 89 -4.84 1.62 2.67
CA LEU A 89 -4.41 3.02 2.71
C LEU A 89 -2.88 3.14 2.60
N GLU A 90 -2.13 2.30 3.31
CA GLU A 90 -0.67 2.23 3.20
C GLU A 90 -0.24 1.86 1.78
N TYR A 91 -0.90 0.87 1.18
CA TYR A 91 -0.64 0.47 -0.20
C TYR A 91 -0.92 1.61 -1.19
N LEU A 92 -2.03 2.33 -1.03
CA LEU A 92 -2.35 3.50 -1.85
C LEU A 92 -1.28 4.61 -1.70
N GLY A 93 -0.75 4.78 -0.50
CA GLY A 93 0.34 5.72 -0.23
C GLY A 93 1.60 5.44 -1.06
N LEU A 94 1.90 4.17 -1.36
CA LEU A 94 3.03 3.79 -2.22
C LEU A 94 2.84 4.28 -3.66
N PHE A 95 1.60 4.26 -4.19
CA PHE A 95 1.29 4.73 -5.54
C PHE A 95 1.45 6.24 -5.70
N TRP A 96 1.35 6.98 -4.62
CA TRP A 96 1.62 8.41 -4.60
C TRP A 96 3.10 8.69 -4.33
N GLY A 97 3.63 8.16 -3.23
CA GLY A 97 4.94 8.49 -2.70
C GLY A 97 6.09 8.04 -3.61
N ILE A 98 6.06 6.80 -4.11
CA ILE A 98 7.18 6.29 -4.94
C ILE A 98 7.31 7.05 -6.26
N PRO A 99 6.27 7.29 -7.06
CA PRO A 99 6.39 8.10 -8.27
C PRO A 99 6.83 9.54 -7.98
N LEU A 100 6.27 10.17 -6.94
CA LEU A 100 6.62 11.55 -6.58
C LEU A 100 8.09 11.66 -6.18
N LEU A 101 8.54 10.82 -5.24
CA LEU A 101 9.94 10.78 -4.82
C LEU A 101 10.89 10.37 -5.95
N GLY A 102 10.47 9.43 -6.80
CA GLY A 102 11.24 8.95 -7.93
C GLY A 102 11.44 10.04 -8.98
N VAL A 103 10.38 10.68 -9.44
CA VAL A 103 10.45 11.75 -10.45
C VAL A 103 11.23 12.94 -9.92
N THR A 104 10.90 13.43 -8.73
CA THR A 104 11.61 14.56 -8.12
C THR A 104 13.08 14.22 -7.84
N GLY A 105 13.37 13.00 -7.39
CA GLY A 105 14.72 12.51 -7.15
C GLY A 105 15.57 12.46 -8.42
N ILE A 106 15.02 12.02 -9.55
CA ILE A 106 15.72 12.02 -10.86
C ILE A 106 16.01 13.46 -11.30
N LEU A 107 15.03 14.38 -11.20
CA LEU A 107 15.22 15.78 -11.55
C LEU A 107 16.33 16.43 -10.74
N LEU A 108 16.41 16.14 -9.45
CA LEU A 108 17.42 16.68 -8.55
C LEU A 108 18.79 16.00 -8.73
N TRP A 109 18.82 14.72 -9.08
CA TRP A 109 20.06 14.00 -9.38
C TRP A 109 20.72 14.55 -10.64
N ALA A 110 19.92 14.78 -11.69
CA ALA A 110 20.36 15.31 -12.97
C ALA A 110 20.10 16.82 -13.09
N VAL A 111 20.28 17.59 -12.01
CA VAL A 111 19.89 19.00 -11.96
C VAL A 111 20.46 19.84 -13.09
N ASN A 112 21.71 19.61 -13.49
CA ASN A 112 22.33 20.32 -14.60
C ASN A 112 21.60 20.06 -15.94
N LEU A 113 21.20 18.80 -16.20
CA LEU A 113 20.43 18.46 -17.40
C LEU A 113 19.01 19.00 -17.31
N SER A 114 18.38 18.83 -16.16
CA SER A 114 17.02 19.28 -15.92
C SER A 114 16.86 20.79 -16.06
N SER A 115 17.87 21.58 -15.67
CA SER A 115 17.86 23.05 -15.79
C SER A 115 17.97 23.58 -17.22
N HIS A 116 18.40 22.75 -18.19
CA HIS A 116 18.38 23.12 -19.61
C HIS A 116 16.97 23.03 -20.23
N VAL A 117 16.09 22.19 -19.62
CA VAL A 117 14.76 21.88 -20.16
C VAL A 117 13.66 22.52 -19.31
N LEU A 118 13.85 22.59 -17.99
CA LEU A 118 12.86 23.05 -17.04
C LEU A 118 13.25 24.40 -16.42
N PRO A 119 12.31 25.32 -16.23
CA PRO A 119 12.56 26.57 -15.54
C PRO A 119 12.89 26.33 -14.06
N GLY A 120 13.72 27.19 -13.47
CA GLY A 120 14.24 27.00 -12.09
C GLY A 120 13.16 26.86 -11.02
N TRP A 121 11.99 27.48 -11.20
CA TRP A 121 10.87 27.33 -10.25
C TRP A 121 10.34 25.88 -10.19
N VAL A 122 10.37 25.13 -11.29
CA VAL A 122 9.98 23.69 -11.30
C VAL A 122 10.96 22.88 -10.47
N LEU A 123 12.26 23.14 -10.58
CA LEU A 123 13.29 22.47 -9.80
C LEU A 123 13.17 22.80 -8.30
N ASN A 124 12.80 24.04 -7.95
CA ASN A 124 12.53 24.41 -6.57
C ASN A 124 11.30 23.66 -6.02
N ILE A 125 10.22 23.54 -6.82
CA ILE A 125 9.05 22.72 -6.43
C ILE A 125 9.45 21.26 -6.26
N ALA A 126 10.22 20.69 -7.18
CA ALA A 126 10.71 19.32 -7.09
C ALA A 126 11.54 19.09 -5.81
N TYR A 127 12.41 20.04 -5.45
CA TYR A 127 13.19 20.01 -4.22
C TYR A 127 12.29 20.01 -2.96
N MET A 128 11.35 20.93 -2.89
CA MET A 128 10.42 21.01 -1.76
C MET A 128 9.53 19.77 -1.66
N ALA A 129 8.97 19.30 -2.79
CA ALA A 129 8.16 18.09 -2.83
C ALA A 129 8.96 16.86 -2.38
N HIS A 130 10.19 16.71 -2.84
CA HIS A 130 11.05 15.59 -2.43
C HIS A 130 11.33 15.59 -0.93
N ILE A 131 11.65 16.74 -0.33
CA ILE A 131 11.92 16.84 1.10
C ILE A 131 10.67 16.57 1.92
N TYR A 132 9.55 17.25 1.63
CA TYR A 132 8.34 17.11 2.44
C TYR A 132 7.75 15.70 2.33
N GLU A 133 7.74 15.11 1.12
CA GLU A 133 7.30 13.73 0.95
C GLU A 133 8.24 12.74 1.67
N SER A 134 9.55 12.98 1.65
CA SER A 134 10.51 12.13 2.40
C SER A 134 10.27 12.19 3.90
N ILE A 135 9.98 13.37 4.46
CA ILE A 135 9.65 13.55 5.88
C ILE A 135 8.32 12.85 6.20
N LEU A 136 7.30 13.03 5.34
CA LEU A 136 6.01 12.40 5.50
C LEU A 136 6.12 10.87 5.45
N ALA A 137 6.84 10.33 4.48
CA ALA A 137 7.08 8.90 4.34
C ALA A 137 7.85 8.32 5.55
N ALA A 138 8.90 9.01 6.01
CA ALA A 138 9.66 8.58 7.19
C ALA A 138 8.80 8.62 8.46
N ALA A 139 8.00 9.67 8.64
CA ALA A 139 7.07 9.78 9.75
C ALA A 139 5.98 8.69 9.70
N HIS A 140 5.40 8.44 8.52
CA HIS A 140 4.42 7.37 8.33
C HIS A 140 5.02 5.99 8.66
N ILE A 141 6.19 5.68 8.14
CA ILE A 141 6.87 4.40 8.42
C ILE A 141 7.19 4.29 9.92
N GLY A 142 7.75 5.32 10.55
CA GLY A 142 8.16 5.27 11.95
C GLY A 142 7.00 5.29 12.94
N LEU A 143 5.95 6.09 12.69
CA LEU A 143 4.86 6.32 13.64
C LEU A 143 3.62 5.46 13.39
N VAL A 144 3.43 4.96 12.18
CA VAL A 144 2.25 4.18 11.80
C VAL A 144 2.62 2.76 11.42
N HIS A 145 3.40 2.58 10.35
CA HIS A 145 3.69 1.26 9.79
C HIS A 145 4.43 0.34 10.79
N ILE A 146 5.55 0.79 11.34
CA ILE A 146 6.33 -0.02 12.30
C ILE A 146 5.51 -0.37 13.56
N PRO A 147 4.83 0.57 14.25
CA PRO A 147 3.96 0.23 15.37
C PRO A 147 2.81 -0.71 15.01
N CYS A 148 2.21 -0.57 13.82
CA CYS A 148 1.16 -1.49 13.37
C CYS A 148 1.69 -2.91 13.17
N VAL A 149 2.85 -3.06 12.54
CA VAL A 149 3.45 -4.36 12.25
C VAL A 149 4.00 -5.07 13.50
N ILE A 150 4.67 -4.33 14.40
CA ILE A 150 5.34 -4.91 15.56
C ILE A 150 4.48 -4.80 16.83
N GLY A 151 3.76 -3.70 17.01
CA GLY A 151 3.08 -3.36 18.26
C GLY A 151 1.63 -3.81 18.33
N MET A 152 0.82 -3.55 17.32
CA MET A 152 -0.63 -3.82 17.35
C MET A 152 -0.96 -5.26 17.01
N SER A 153 -0.26 -5.84 16.04
CA SER A 153 -0.44 -7.24 15.61
C SER A 153 0.55 -8.18 16.31
N GLY A 154 1.54 -7.62 17.01
CA GLY A 154 2.52 -8.36 17.81
C GLY A 154 3.55 -9.14 16.98
N TRP A 155 4.44 -9.81 17.72
CA TRP A 155 5.49 -10.67 17.15
C TRP A 155 4.99 -11.75 16.16
N PRO A 156 3.79 -12.35 16.31
CA PRO A 156 3.28 -13.32 15.35
C PRO A 156 3.14 -12.79 13.93
N SER A 157 2.65 -11.55 13.75
CA SER A 157 2.51 -10.95 12.41
C SER A 157 3.86 -10.61 11.79
N PHE A 158 4.83 -10.13 12.57
CA PHE A 158 6.21 -9.94 12.10
C PHE A 158 6.85 -11.27 11.72
N SER A 159 6.66 -12.32 12.54
CA SER A 159 7.17 -13.68 12.25
C SER A 159 6.58 -14.23 10.94
N SER A 160 5.31 -13.93 10.64
CA SER A 160 4.66 -14.40 9.41
C SER A 160 5.31 -13.83 8.14
N MET A 161 5.87 -12.63 8.20
CA MET A 161 6.62 -12.03 7.07
C MET A 161 7.90 -12.80 6.76
N LEU A 162 8.50 -13.46 7.76
CA LEU A 162 9.75 -14.21 7.59
C LEU A 162 9.51 -15.66 7.19
N ASN A 163 8.46 -16.29 7.71
CA ASN A 163 8.19 -17.72 7.54
C ASN A 163 6.97 -18.04 6.68
N GLY A 164 6.20 -17.02 6.27
CA GLY A 164 5.01 -17.16 5.43
C GLY A 164 3.82 -17.85 6.12
N ARG A 165 3.83 -17.96 7.45
CA ARG A 165 2.79 -18.68 8.23
C ARG A 165 2.24 -17.78 9.33
N ILE A 166 0.94 -17.83 9.50
CA ILE A 166 0.23 -17.17 10.61
C ILE A 166 -0.57 -18.25 11.38
N THR A 167 -0.70 -18.09 12.70
CA THR A 167 -1.52 -19.01 13.49
C THR A 167 -3.01 -18.72 13.30
N PRO A 168 -3.89 -19.75 13.30
CA PRO A 168 -5.34 -19.54 13.15
C PRO A 168 -5.92 -18.56 14.16
N GLN A 169 -5.40 -18.54 15.39
CA GLN A 169 -5.85 -17.62 16.44
C GLN A 169 -5.56 -16.15 16.09
N VAL A 170 -4.36 -15.88 15.58
CA VAL A 170 -3.97 -14.52 15.16
C VAL A 170 -4.77 -14.10 13.92
N GLN A 171 -4.96 -15.03 12.96
CA GLN A 171 -5.79 -14.78 11.78
C GLN A 171 -7.23 -14.42 12.18
N ALA A 172 -7.85 -15.18 13.09
CA ALA A 172 -9.20 -14.89 13.55
C ALA A 172 -9.32 -13.55 14.31
N GLN A 173 -8.27 -13.12 15.02
CA GLN A 173 -8.27 -11.83 15.73
C GLN A 173 -8.10 -10.63 14.81
N GLU A 174 -7.24 -10.75 13.80
CA GLU A 174 -6.90 -9.63 12.90
C GLU A 174 -7.83 -9.60 11.66
N HIS A 175 -8.21 -10.77 11.14
CA HIS A 175 -8.98 -10.96 9.91
C HIS A 175 -10.21 -11.86 10.13
N GLY A 176 -10.97 -11.59 11.20
CA GLY A 176 -12.10 -12.43 11.64
C GLY A 176 -13.14 -12.64 10.55
N ARG A 177 -13.39 -11.63 9.70
CA ARG A 177 -14.36 -11.75 8.61
C ARG A 177 -13.93 -12.75 7.52
N GLU A 178 -12.62 -12.87 7.25
CA GLU A 178 -12.09 -13.88 6.34
C GLU A 178 -12.25 -15.29 6.94
N THR A 179 -11.98 -15.45 8.24
CA THR A 179 -12.10 -16.76 8.92
C THR A 179 -13.56 -17.22 9.06
N ASP A 180 -14.49 -16.29 9.30
CA ASP A 180 -15.93 -16.60 9.33
C ASP A 180 -16.42 -17.10 7.95
N GLY A 181 -15.86 -16.57 6.85
CA GLY A 181 -16.12 -17.05 5.50
C GLY A 181 -15.67 -18.49 5.28
N TRP A 182 -14.49 -18.89 5.78
CA TRP A 182 -14.00 -20.27 5.64
C TRP A 182 -14.85 -21.28 6.40
N ILE A 183 -15.28 -20.93 7.62
CA ILE A 183 -16.15 -21.81 8.43
C ILE A 183 -17.49 -22.02 7.72
N SER A 184 -18.08 -20.96 7.15
CA SER A 184 -19.34 -21.08 6.43
C SER A 184 -19.24 -21.87 5.13
N GLU A 185 -18.10 -21.88 4.46
CA GLU A 185 -17.86 -22.72 3.27
C GLU A 185 -17.64 -24.20 3.64
N GLU A 186 -16.97 -24.48 4.76
CA GLU A 186 -16.76 -25.85 5.23
C GLU A 186 -18.05 -26.52 5.74
N GLU A 187 -18.97 -25.73 6.35
CA GLU A 187 -20.29 -26.21 6.78
C GLU A 187 -21.27 -26.42 5.60
N ALA A 188 -21.01 -25.83 4.44
CA ALA A 188 -21.86 -25.96 3.24
C ALA A 188 -21.52 -27.17 2.36
N HIS A 189 -20.45 -27.89 2.67
CA HIS A 189 -20.00 -29.13 1.98
C HIS A 189 -20.09 -30.36 2.87
#